data_52c0e508f4f4ee263624504d2ca5c89d
#
_entry.id   52c0e508f4f4ee263624504d2ca5c89d
#
_cell.length_a   1.000
_cell.length_b   1.000
_cell.length_c   1.000
_cell.angle_alpha   90.00
_cell.angle_beta   90.00
_cell.angle_gamma   90.00
#
_symmetry.space_group_name_H-M   'P 1'
#
loop_
_entity.id
_entity.type
_entity.pdbx_description
1 polymer ?
#
loop_
_entity_poly.entity_id
_entity_poly.type
_entity_poly.pdbx_seq_one_letter_code
_entity_poly.pdbx_strand_id
1 'polypeptide(L)'
;MHRPRHTGVQRGMTLVELMVGIAVLAVLVAAAGPYMGDMVINSRLRESGNLLFSEALMAQSEAVKRNTTVRVSTNSASVQVLDMTVPASPVVLRTRTMPANVIAPTATFDFGPEGRPAPFGTAVSVNLTMSGAACSDDVRCPGLRVDAGGATRLCPNHLVSCT
;
A
#
# COMPACT_ATOMS: atom_id res chain seq x y z
N MET A 1 55.11 -36.02 -8.95
CA MET A 1 53.95 -35.96 -8.03
C MET A 1 52.65 -36.03 -8.81
N HIS A 2 51.98 -37.19 -8.80
CA HIS A 2 50.77 -37.47 -9.59
C HIS A 2 49.58 -37.34 -8.64
N ARG A 3 48.70 -36.30 -8.81
CA ARG A 3 47.47 -36.14 -8.03
C ARG A 3 46.41 -37.07 -8.62
N PRO A 4 45.77 -37.95 -7.85
CA PRO A 4 44.66 -38.74 -8.31
C PRO A 4 43.44 -37.81 -8.57
N ARG A 5 42.86 -37.87 -9.80
CA ARG A 5 41.58 -37.26 -10.11
C ARG A 5 40.46 -38.15 -9.49
N HIS A 6 39.79 -37.63 -8.48
CA HIS A 6 38.55 -38.24 -8.01
C HIS A 6 37.47 -38.06 -9.09
N THR A 7 37.19 -39.10 -9.86
CA THR A 7 36.01 -39.17 -10.72
C THR A 7 34.82 -39.42 -9.80
N GLY A 8 34.09 -38.35 -9.43
CA GLY A 8 32.82 -38.46 -8.75
C GLY A 8 31.85 -39.23 -9.64
N VAL A 9 31.34 -40.38 -9.19
CA VAL A 9 30.27 -41.13 -9.84
C VAL A 9 29.01 -40.28 -9.83
N GLN A 10 28.63 -39.72 -10.99
CA GLN A 10 27.33 -39.09 -11.16
C GLN A 10 26.22 -40.16 -11.06
N ARG A 11 25.52 -40.17 -9.92
CA ARG A 11 24.32 -41.01 -9.76
C ARG A 11 23.18 -40.32 -10.51
N GLY A 12 22.68 -40.95 -11.53
CA GLY A 12 21.46 -40.53 -12.21
C GLY A 12 20.24 -40.75 -11.33
N MET A 13 19.28 -39.82 -11.41
CA MET A 13 18.01 -39.90 -10.70
C MET A 13 17.14 -41.03 -11.30
N THR A 14 16.52 -41.84 -10.51
CA THR A 14 15.62 -42.89 -10.97
C THR A 14 14.28 -42.30 -11.37
N LEU A 15 13.58 -42.95 -12.34
CA LEU A 15 12.24 -42.53 -12.77
C LEU A 15 11.24 -42.50 -11.59
N VAL A 16 11.36 -43.48 -10.69
CA VAL A 16 10.51 -43.57 -9.48
C VAL A 16 10.76 -42.39 -8.54
N GLU A 17 12.01 -42.01 -8.33
CA GLU A 17 12.37 -40.87 -7.47
C GLU A 17 11.82 -39.55 -8.03
N LEU A 18 11.84 -39.37 -9.36
CA LEU A 18 11.21 -38.23 -10.01
C LEU A 18 9.69 -38.22 -9.82
N MET A 19 9.01 -39.38 -9.98
CA MET A 19 7.58 -39.51 -9.80
C MET A 19 7.15 -39.17 -8.34
N VAL A 20 7.90 -39.69 -7.36
CA VAL A 20 7.65 -39.40 -5.95
C VAL A 20 7.89 -37.91 -5.65
N GLY A 21 8.96 -37.33 -6.20
CA GLY A 21 9.26 -35.90 -6.04
C GLY A 21 8.14 -34.99 -6.57
N ILE A 22 7.61 -35.30 -7.76
CA ILE A 22 6.49 -34.54 -8.36
C ILE A 22 5.21 -34.73 -7.54
N ALA A 23 4.93 -35.94 -7.04
CA ALA A 23 3.75 -36.19 -6.22
C ALA A 23 3.79 -35.40 -4.89
N VAL A 24 4.93 -35.38 -4.22
CA VAL A 24 5.12 -34.59 -2.99
C VAL A 24 4.99 -33.10 -3.29
N LEU A 25 5.61 -32.60 -4.38
CA LEU A 25 5.52 -31.20 -4.78
C LEU A 25 4.06 -30.79 -5.05
N ALA A 26 3.29 -31.64 -5.75
CA ALA A 26 1.88 -31.37 -6.03
C ALA A 26 1.04 -31.21 -4.76
N VAL A 27 1.28 -32.08 -3.75
CA VAL A 27 0.60 -31.98 -2.45
C VAL A 27 0.97 -30.68 -1.73
N LEU A 28 2.24 -30.29 -1.72
CA LEU A 28 2.71 -29.07 -1.09
C LEU A 28 2.10 -27.80 -1.76
N VAL A 29 2.06 -27.78 -3.10
CA VAL A 29 1.45 -26.66 -3.84
C VAL A 29 -0.04 -26.57 -3.58
N ALA A 30 -0.76 -27.70 -3.51
CA ALA A 30 -2.18 -27.73 -3.20
C ALA A 30 -2.48 -27.22 -1.78
N ALA A 31 -1.63 -27.53 -0.81
CA ALA A 31 -1.76 -27.07 0.56
C ALA A 31 -1.41 -25.58 0.74
N ALA A 32 -0.46 -25.04 -0.05
CA ALA A 32 -0.03 -23.66 0.05
C ALA A 32 -0.99 -22.64 -0.65
N GLY A 33 -1.78 -23.13 -1.62
CA GLY A 33 -2.63 -22.28 -2.48
C GLY A 33 -3.55 -21.29 -1.74
N PRO A 34 -4.35 -21.69 -0.76
CA PRO A 34 -5.31 -20.80 -0.09
C PRO A 34 -4.66 -19.63 0.64
N TYR A 35 -3.45 -19.78 1.17
CA TYR A 35 -2.77 -18.72 1.93
C TYR A 35 -2.14 -17.62 1.05
N MET A 36 -1.91 -17.89 -0.23
CA MET A 36 -1.30 -16.91 -1.14
C MET A 36 -2.25 -15.76 -1.51
N GLY A 37 -3.55 -16.00 -1.50
CA GLY A 37 -4.56 -14.98 -1.83
C GLY A 37 -4.52 -13.80 -0.87
N ASP A 38 -4.61 -14.05 0.43
CA ASP A 38 -4.62 -13.02 1.47
C ASP A 38 -3.29 -12.26 1.55
N MET A 39 -2.18 -12.95 1.28
CA MET A 39 -0.87 -12.33 1.22
C MET A 39 -0.78 -11.27 0.11
N VAL A 40 -1.29 -11.56 -1.09
CA VAL A 40 -1.33 -10.63 -2.22
C VAL A 40 -2.26 -9.46 -1.92
N ILE A 41 -3.43 -9.71 -1.34
CA ILE A 41 -4.40 -8.69 -0.93
C ILE A 41 -3.74 -7.73 0.08
N ASN A 42 -3.15 -8.26 1.13
CA ASN A 42 -2.48 -7.46 2.16
C ASN A 42 -1.29 -6.67 1.63
N SER A 43 -0.54 -7.22 0.66
CA SER A 43 0.55 -6.51 0.01
C SER A 43 0.05 -5.29 -0.75
N ARG A 44 -1.03 -5.43 -1.54
CA ARG A 44 -1.65 -4.31 -2.28
C ARG A 44 -2.23 -3.25 -1.35
N LEU A 45 -2.90 -3.66 -0.28
CA LEU A 45 -3.44 -2.74 0.73
C LEU A 45 -2.31 -1.95 1.41
N ARG A 46 -1.24 -2.61 1.82
CA ARG A 46 -0.08 -1.98 2.43
C ARG A 46 0.62 -0.99 1.48
N GLU A 47 0.79 -1.37 0.21
CA GLU A 47 1.34 -0.50 -0.83
C GLU A 47 0.49 0.76 -0.99
N SER A 48 -0.83 0.60 -1.08
CA SER A 48 -1.79 1.70 -1.21
C SER A 48 -1.80 2.61 0.01
N GLY A 49 -1.71 2.05 1.22
CA GLY A 49 -1.58 2.81 2.44
C GLY A 49 -0.31 3.66 2.47
N ASN A 50 0.82 3.07 2.13
CA ASN A 50 2.10 3.79 2.04
C ASN A 50 2.09 4.86 0.94
N LEU A 51 1.43 4.57 -0.20
CA LEU A 51 1.25 5.54 -1.28
C LEU A 51 0.45 6.74 -0.77
N LEU A 52 -0.71 6.52 -0.16
CA LEU A 52 -1.54 7.61 0.36
C LEU A 52 -0.81 8.42 1.44
N PHE A 53 -0.08 7.75 2.33
CA PHE A 53 0.73 8.39 3.36
C PHE A 53 1.84 9.27 2.75
N SER A 54 2.56 8.77 1.74
CA SER A 54 3.61 9.53 1.07
C SER A 54 3.08 10.74 0.31
N GLU A 55 1.90 10.62 -0.33
CA GLU A 55 1.27 11.75 -1.02
C GLU A 55 0.73 12.80 -0.04
N ALA A 56 0.25 12.40 1.14
CA ALA A 56 -0.14 13.33 2.19
C ALA A 56 1.07 14.12 2.74
N LEU A 57 2.20 13.46 3.00
CA LEU A 57 3.44 14.13 3.42
C LEU A 57 4.00 15.07 2.32
N MET A 58 3.92 14.63 1.05
CA MET A 58 4.31 15.46 -0.08
C MET A 58 3.42 16.71 -0.17
N ALA A 59 2.10 16.55 -0.05
CA ALA A 59 1.17 17.68 -0.05
C ALA A 59 1.46 18.67 1.09
N GLN A 60 1.72 18.16 2.28
CA GLN A 60 2.10 18.95 3.46
C GLN A 60 3.40 19.76 3.20
N SER A 61 4.42 19.12 2.64
CA SER A 61 5.69 19.77 2.33
C SER A 61 5.56 20.82 1.22
N GLU A 62 4.76 20.53 0.17
CA GLU A 62 4.51 21.48 -0.91
C GLU A 62 3.68 22.69 -0.44
N ALA A 63 2.73 22.49 0.50
CA ALA A 63 1.98 23.59 1.09
C ALA A 63 2.90 24.60 1.82
N VAL A 64 3.82 24.08 2.64
CA VAL A 64 4.82 24.91 3.34
C VAL A 64 5.79 25.58 2.35
N LYS A 65 6.33 24.82 1.39
CA LYS A 65 7.31 25.30 0.43
C LYS A 65 6.77 26.41 -0.49
N ARG A 66 5.51 26.27 -0.90
CA ARG A 66 4.83 27.23 -1.79
C ARG A 66 4.12 28.35 -1.05
N ASN A 67 4.02 28.26 0.29
CA ASN A 67 3.24 29.15 1.13
C ASN A 67 1.79 29.30 0.64
N THR A 68 1.16 28.18 0.27
CA THR A 68 -0.20 28.12 -0.27
C THR A 68 -0.94 26.89 0.23
N THR A 69 -2.26 26.83 0.02
CA THR A 69 -3.04 25.65 0.31
C THR A 69 -2.80 24.57 -0.76
N VAL A 70 -2.52 23.35 -0.33
CA VAL A 70 -2.39 22.17 -1.19
C VAL A 70 -3.42 21.15 -0.79
N ARG A 71 -4.19 20.67 -1.76
CA ARG A 71 -5.26 19.70 -1.60
C ARG A 71 -4.79 18.30 -1.95
N VAL A 72 -5.15 17.33 -1.12
CA VAL A 72 -5.14 15.91 -1.48
C VAL A 72 -6.56 15.51 -1.82
N SER A 73 -6.75 14.91 -2.99
CA SER A 73 -8.02 14.38 -3.46
C SER A 73 -7.87 12.90 -3.73
N THR A 74 -8.71 12.09 -3.11
CA THR A 74 -8.80 10.64 -3.37
C THR A 74 -10.08 10.32 -4.10
N ASN A 75 -9.98 9.37 -5.01
CA ASN A 75 -11.13 8.69 -5.60
C ASN A 75 -10.84 7.18 -5.60
N SER A 76 -11.82 6.37 -6.03
CA SER A 76 -11.71 4.90 -5.97
C SER A 76 -10.43 4.32 -6.55
N ALA A 77 -9.79 4.99 -7.51
CA ALA A 77 -8.67 4.47 -8.29
C ALA A 77 -7.39 5.29 -8.18
N SER A 78 -7.42 6.51 -7.62
CA SER A 78 -6.27 7.40 -7.63
C SER A 78 -6.21 8.38 -6.46
N VAL A 79 -5.02 8.89 -6.22
CA VAL A 79 -4.73 10.03 -5.35
C VAL A 79 -4.14 11.14 -6.18
N GLN A 80 -4.64 12.35 -6.00
CA GLN A 80 -4.13 13.56 -6.63
C GLN A 80 -3.71 14.59 -5.58
N VAL A 81 -2.61 15.26 -5.84
CA VAL A 81 -2.14 16.41 -5.07
C VAL A 81 -2.27 17.64 -5.96
N LEU A 82 -3.00 18.66 -5.47
CA LEU A 82 -3.36 19.84 -6.24
C LEU A 82 -2.91 21.10 -5.49
N ASP A 83 -2.32 22.04 -6.23
CA ASP A 83 -2.06 23.40 -5.77
C ASP A 83 -3.36 24.21 -5.87
N MET A 84 -3.78 24.80 -4.76
CA MET A 84 -5.00 25.56 -4.62
C MET A 84 -4.75 27.06 -4.59
N THR A 85 -3.60 27.55 -5.10
CA THR A 85 -3.30 28.99 -5.19
C THR A 85 -4.42 29.76 -5.88
N VAL A 86 -5.01 29.17 -6.93
CA VAL A 86 -6.24 29.64 -7.58
C VAL A 86 -7.32 28.60 -7.42
N PRO A 87 -8.21 28.70 -6.42
CA PRO A 87 -9.21 27.66 -6.12
C PRO A 87 -10.16 27.34 -7.28
N ALA A 88 -10.44 28.31 -8.16
CA ALA A 88 -11.27 28.10 -9.35
C ALA A 88 -10.56 27.36 -10.48
N SER A 89 -9.22 27.25 -10.45
CA SER A 89 -8.40 26.54 -11.43
C SER A 89 -7.21 25.87 -10.76
N PRO A 90 -7.45 24.77 -10.01
CA PRO A 90 -6.41 24.07 -9.28
C PRO A 90 -5.42 23.43 -10.26
N VAL A 91 -4.13 23.47 -9.90
CA VAL A 91 -3.06 22.86 -10.70
C VAL A 91 -2.70 21.50 -10.10
N VAL A 92 -2.77 20.46 -10.92
CA VAL A 92 -2.37 19.11 -10.50
C VAL A 92 -0.84 19.05 -10.38
N LEU A 93 -0.33 18.86 -9.17
CA LEU A 93 1.10 18.68 -8.90
C LEU A 93 1.52 17.23 -9.11
N ARG A 94 0.66 16.31 -8.73
CA ARG A 94 0.92 14.86 -8.83
C ARG A 94 -0.37 14.07 -8.92
N THR A 95 -0.31 12.96 -9.66
CA THR A 95 -1.35 11.92 -9.68
C THR A 95 -0.70 10.56 -9.50
N ARG A 96 -1.27 9.74 -8.65
CA ARG A 96 -0.88 8.34 -8.43
C ARG A 96 -2.08 7.42 -8.55
N THR A 97 -1.90 6.30 -9.23
CA THR A 97 -2.92 5.26 -9.36
C THR A 97 -2.80 4.26 -8.21
N MET A 98 -3.92 3.88 -7.63
CA MET A 98 -3.98 2.81 -6.63
C MET A 98 -3.75 1.44 -7.27
N PRO A 99 -3.14 0.48 -6.58
CA PRO A 99 -3.12 -0.91 -7.00
C PRO A 99 -4.51 -1.45 -7.28
N ALA A 100 -4.59 -2.41 -8.20
CA ALA A 100 -5.86 -2.98 -8.64
C ALA A 100 -6.69 -3.53 -7.47
N ASN A 101 -7.99 -3.29 -7.51
CA ASN A 101 -9.00 -3.69 -6.53
C ASN A 101 -8.90 -3.00 -5.15
N VAL A 102 -7.93 -2.12 -4.91
CA VAL A 102 -7.95 -1.25 -3.73
C VAL A 102 -8.85 -0.06 -3.99
N ILE A 103 -9.72 0.25 -3.04
CA ILE A 103 -10.68 1.35 -3.11
C ILE A 103 -10.33 2.37 -2.04
N ALA A 104 -10.02 3.59 -2.47
CA ALA A 104 -10.00 4.75 -1.59
C ALA A 104 -11.38 5.41 -1.59
N PRO A 105 -11.91 5.88 -0.46
CA PRO A 105 -13.11 6.69 -0.45
C PRO A 105 -12.88 7.98 -1.23
N THR A 106 -13.91 8.50 -1.87
CA THR A 106 -13.85 9.85 -2.44
C THR A 106 -13.81 10.85 -1.29
N ALA A 107 -12.66 11.46 -1.11
CA ALA A 107 -12.42 12.42 -0.04
C ALA A 107 -11.44 13.50 -0.51
N THR A 108 -11.57 14.68 0.08
CA THR A 108 -10.63 15.78 -0.10
C THR A 108 -10.23 16.34 1.25
N PHE A 109 -8.97 16.69 1.39
CA PHE A 109 -8.46 17.41 2.56
C PHE A 109 -7.32 18.31 2.15
N ASP A 110 -7.19 19.41 2.85
CA ASP A 110 -6.29 20.49 2.51
C ASP A 110 -5.22 20.66 3.58
N PHE A 111 -3.99 20.96 3.17
CA PHE A 111 -2.93 21.44 4.02
C PHE A 111 -2.71 22.93 3.75
N GLY A 112 -2.73 23.75 4.81
CA GLY A 112 -2.40 25.16 4.75
C GLY A 112 -0.88 25.43 4.70
N PRO A 113 -0.49 26.69 4.53
CA PRO A 113 0.91 27.12 4.46
C PRO A 113 1.75 26.74 5.69
N GLU A 114 1.12 26.53 6.83
CA GLU A 114 1.77 26.11 8.08
C GLU A 114 2.00 24.59 8.14
N GLY A 115 1.62 23.84 7.10
CA GLY A 115 1.71 22.38 7.06
C GLY A 115 0.68 21.68 7.95
N ARG A 116 -0.43 22.35 8.28
CA ARG A 116 -1.53 21.83 9.10
C ARG A 116 -2.79 21.66 8.27
N PRO A 117 -3.71 20.78 8.67
CA PRO A 117 -4.99 20.67 8.00
C PRO A 117 -5.74 22.01 7.96
N ALA A 118 -6.35 22.29 6.83
CA ALA A 118 -7.17 23.47 6.63
C ALA A 118 -8.63 23.05 6.37
N PRO A 119 -9.62 23.61 7.11
CA PRO A 119 -9.49 24.58 8.20
C PRO A 119 -8.74 24.04 9.41
N PHE A 120 -8.05 24.95 10.12
CA PHE A 120 -7.31 24.59 11.34
C PHE A 120 -8.22 23.89 12.38
N GLY A 121 -7.69 22.84 13.01
CA GLY A 121 -8.44 22.04 13.98
C GLY A 121 -9.19 20.85 13.36
N THR A 122 -9.17 20.69 12.04
CA THR A 122 -9.84 19.58 11.37
C THR A 122 -8.93 18.33 11.37
N ALA A 123 -9.44 17.21 11.93
CA ALA A 123 -8.78 15.93 11.80
C ALA A 123 -9.25 15.22 10.52
N VAL A 124 -8.33 14.52 9.84
CA VAL A 124 -8.61 13.78 8.60
C VAL A 124 -8.52 12.28 8.85
N SER A 125 -9.48 11.54 8.30
CA SER A 125 -9.54 10.08 8.36
C SER A 125 -9.90 9.52 6.98
N VAL A 126 -8.99 8.75 6.39
CA VAL A 126 -9.21 8.07 5.11
C VAL A 126 -8.91 6.58 5.29
N ASN A 127 -9.94 5.74 5.13
CA ASN A 127 -9.82 4.29 5.27
C ASN A 127 -9.83 3.65 3.89
N LEU A 128 -8.83 2.82 3.60
CA LEU A 128 -8.78 2.03 2.38
C LEU A 128 -9.54 0.72 2.58
N THR A 129 -10.13 0.23 1.50
CA THR A 129 -10.81 -1.07 1.45
C THR A 129 -10.38 -1.86 0.21
N MET A 130 -10.78 -3.11 0.13
CA MET A 130 -10.51 -3.98 -1.02
C MET A 130 -11.83 -4.39 -1.67
N SER A 131 -11.90 -4.30 -3.00
CA SER A 131 -13.03 -4.87 -3.75
C SER A 131 -12.99 -6.39 -3.69
N GLY A 132 -14.12 -6.99 -3.27
CA GLY A 132 -14.25 -8.45 -3.17
C GLY A 132 -13.68 -9.09 -1.91
N ALA A 133 -13.16 -8.30 -0.95
CA ALA A 133 -12.74 -8.81 0.36
C ALA A 133 -13.15 -7.84 1.47
N ALA A 134 -13.73 -8.36 2.54
CA ALA A 134 -14.08 -7.57 3.72
C ALA A 134 -12.82 -7.34 4.57
N CYS A 135 -12.70 -6.14 5.15
CA CYS A 135 -11.65 -5.86 6.11
C CYS A 135 -11.84 -6.70 7.38
N SER A 136 -10.78 -7.30 7.89
CA SER A 136 -10.75 -8.19 9.06
C SER A 136 -9.35 -8.18 9.69
N ASP A 137 -9.11 -9.10 10.62
CA ASP A 137 -7.78 -9.33 11.17
C ASP A 137 -6.83 -9.97 10.13
N ASP A 138 -7.37 -10.77 9.22
CA ASP A 138 -6.62 -11.42 8.13
C ASP A 138 -6.43 -10.48 6.93
N VAL A 139 -7.45 -9.70 6.57
CA VAL A 139 -7.42 -8.68 5.51
C VAL A 139 -7.29 -7.30 6.15
N ARG A 140 -6.06 -6.86 6.34
CA ARG A 140 -5.72 -5.63 7.06
C ARG A 140 -5.85 -4.41 6.19
N CYS A 141 -6.94 -3.69 6.36
CA CYS A 141 -7.22 -2.46 5.62
C CYS A 141 -6.57 -1.25 6.29
N PRO A 142 -5.60 -0.58 5.66
CA PRO A 142 -4.92 0.56 6.26
C PRO A 142 -5.81 1.80 6.29
N GLY A 143 -5.52 2.68 7.25
CA GLY A 143 -6.15 3.97 7.38
C GLY A 143 -5.14 5.10 7.56
N LEU A 144 -5.31 6.20 6.82
CA LEU A 144 -4.58 7.44 7.04
C LEU A 144 -5.31 8.26 8.09
N ARG A 145 -4.54 8.81 9.02
CA ARG A 145 -4.99 9.79 10.01
C ARG A 145 -4.09 11.00 9.99
N VAL A 146 -4.69 12.17 9.90
CA VAL A 146 -3.99 13.45 10.10
C VAL A 146 -4.68 14.12 11.26
N ASP A 147 -3.95 14.40 12.33
CA ASP A 147 -4.51 15.11 13.46
C ASP A 147 -4.60 16.63 13.20
N ALA A 148 -5.30 17.34 14.06
CA ALA A 148 -5.50 18.79 13.96
C ALA A 148 -4.17 19.59 13.98
N GLY A 149 -3.11 19.02 14.53
CA GLY A 149 -1.76 19.60 14.56
C GLY A 149 -0.96 19.36 13.28
N GLY A 150 -1.44 18.49 12.39
CA GLY A 150 -0.77 18.12 11.14
C GLY A 150 0.09 16.85 11.24
N ALA A 151 0.12 16.16 12.40
CA ALA A 151 0.83 14.90 12.47
C ALA A 151 0.09 13.82 11.68
N THR A 152 0.77 13.27 10.67
CA THR A 152 0.23 12.28 9.75
C THR A 152 0.67 10.89 10.16
N ARG A 153 -0.28 9.96 10.31
CA ARG A 153 -0.06 8.59 10.74
C ARG A 153 -0.73 7.60 9.78
N LEU A 154 -0.08 6.48 9.55
CA LEU A 154 -0.65 5.34 8.84
C LEU A 154 -0.93 4.22 9.83
N CYS A 155 -2.18 3.79 9.94
CA CYS A 155 -2.57 2.63 10.72
C CYS A 155 -2.59 1.39 9.82
N PRO A 156 -1.99 0.28 10.23
CA PRO A 156 -1.94 -0.94 9.40
C PRO A 156 -3.31 -1.60 9.22
N ASN A 157 -4.23 -1.45 10.18
CA ASN A 157 -5.61 -1.88 10.08
C ASN A 157 -6.52 -0.86 10.78
N HIS A 158 -7.37 -0.17 10.01
CA HIS A 158 -8.22 0.88 10.56
C HIS A 158 -9.32 0.38 11.52
N LEU A 159 -9.60 -0.93 11.52
CA LEU A 159 -10.55 -1.53 12.46
C LEU A 159 -10.00 -1.66 13.88
N VAL A 160 -8.69 -1.78 14.04
CA VAL A 160 -8.05 -2.13 15.33
C VAL A 160 -7.03 -1.09 15.78
N SER A 161 -6.25 -0.52 14.86
CA SER A 161 -5.04 0.24 15.20
C SER A 161 -5.12 1.76 14.95
N CYS A 162 -6.28 2.27 14.55
CA CYS A 162 -6.51 3.70 14.32
C CYS A 162 -7.27 4.43 15.46
N THR A 163 -7.26 3.86 16.62
CA THR A 163 -7.86 4.50 17.82
C THR A 163 -6.91 5.51 18.43
#